data_a27ab1414682727d5865a6dc2cbca470
#
_entry.id   a27ab1414682727d5865a6dc2cbca470
#
_cell.length_a   1.000
_cell.length_b   1.000
_cell.length_c   1.000
_cell.angle_alpha   90.00
_cell.angle_beta   90.00
_cell.angle_gamma   90.00
#
_symmetry.space_group_name_H-M   'P 1'
#
loop_
_entity.id
_entity.type
_entity.pdbx_description
1 polymer ?
#
loop_
_entity_poly.entity_id
_entity_poly.type
_entity_poly.pdbx_seq_one_letter_code
_entity_poly.pdbx_strand_id
1 'polypeptide(L)'
;MVNPPSDPYGDLFIYYLKGCLISGSAIVDKSFIGNWEEDGYSFLFFKRSSLQIVEELTSQQPHLKLLDNFQMSYEEWQGGPVLPIQIGRIRVIPPWLETSIPMEYLPEESNRGEKRAIDIILDPGVVFGTGTHPTTRHCIEAIQMLASRTSIGTVIDIGTGTGLLAIAAVKLGCKRALAIDLNRLAVKTAGENIHLNRLEDKVLAVQGSADKFVDLPSDLVISNIHYDVMKRLFRRDRNLSARYVILSGLLRSQATKVEALLRQVSITLLEKWETNDTWYSYLGKTPNGRQ
;
A
#
# COMPACT_ATOMS: atom_id res chain seq x y z
N MET A 1 31.83 12.19 -6.90
CA MET A 1 30.42 11.81 -6.76
C MET A 1 30.26 11.19 -5.39
N VAL A 2 29.47 11.78 -4.50
CA VAL A 2 29.15 11.16 -3.20
C VAL A 2 28.18 10.04 -3.49
N ASN A 3 28.50 8.81 -3.10
CA ASN A 3 27.54 7.72 -3.20
C ASN A 3 26.27 8.10 -2.42
N PRO A 4 25.08 7.89 -2.97
CA PRO A 4 23.87 8.13 -2.20
C PRO A 4 23.89 7.28 -0.92
N PRO A 5 23.31 7.77 0.19
CA PRO A 5 23.20 6.99 1.41
C PRO A 5 22.57 5.63 1.08
N SER A 6 23.18 4.55 1.58
CA SER A 6 22.66 3.19 1.41
C SER A 6 21.34 3.03 2.18
N ASP A 7 20.47 2.15 1.66
CA ASP A 7 19.27 1.73 2.40
C ASP A 7 19.64 1.08 3.76
N PRO A 8 18.73 1.12 4.74
CA PRO A 8 19.01 0.59 6.08
C PRO A 8 18.87 -0.94 6.19
N TYR A 9 18.56 -1.63 5.10
CA TYR A 9 18.23 -3.06 5.09
C TYR A 9 19.41 -3.94 4.68
N GLY A 10 20.18 -3.54 3.63
CA GLY A 10 21.29 -4.34 3.08
C GLY A 10 20.78 -5.66 2.51
N ASP A 11 21.25 -6.78 3.06
CA ASP A 11 20.75 -8.10 2.69
C ASP A 11 19.51 -8.48 3.51
N LEU A 12 18.56 -9.15 2.84
CA LEU A 12 17.41 -9.78 3.45
C LEU A 12 17.61 -11.29 3.53
N PHE A 13 17.31 -11.83 4.71
CA PHE A 13 17.24 -13.26 4.96
C PHE A 13 15.78 -13.62 5.20
N ILE A 14 15.20 -14.40 4.29
CA ILE A 14 13.77 -14.70 4.25
C ILE A 14 13.58 -16.18 4.51
N TYR A 15 12.76 -16.53 5.51
CA TYR A 15 12.45 -17.91 5.85
C TYR A 15 10.99 -18.17 5.52
N TYR A 16 10.76 -19.16 4.65
CA TYR A 16 9.44 -19.55 4.19
C TYR A 16 8.95 -20.77 4.98
N LEU A 17 7.85 -20.59 5.71
CA LEU A 17 7.27 -21.61 6.56
C LEU A 17 5.85 -21.95 6.11
N LYS A 18 5.49 -23.23 6.22
CA LYS A 18 4.09 -23.66 6.26
C LYS A 18 3.57 -23.45 7.68
N GLY A 19 2.37 -22.88 7.79
CA GLY A 19 1.73 -22.50 9.06
C GLY A 19 1.86 -21.00 9.35
N CYS A 20 1.00 -20.51 10.24
CA CYS A 20 1.01 -19.14 10.73
C CYS A 20 1.53 -19.07 12.15
N LEU A 21 2.22 -18.00 12.51
CA LEU A 21 2.69 -17.76 13.86
C LEU A 21 1.51 -17.67 14.84
N ILE A 22 1.64 -18.27 16.03
CA ILE A 22 0.65 -18.08 17.08
C ILE A 22 0.59 -16.59 17.45
N SER A 23 -0.61 -16.05 17.48
CA SER A 23 -0.84 -14.65 17.85
C SER A 23 -0.22 -14.36 19.22
N GLY A 24 0.67 -13.35 19.27
CA GLY A 24 1.41 -12.99 20.49
C GLY A 24 2.80 -13.59 20.61
N SER A 25 3.22 -14.51 19.72
CA SER A 25 4.62 -14.95 19.65
C SER A 25 5.49 -13.79 19.18
N ALA A 26 6.25 -13.21 20.09
CA ALA A 26 7.19 -12.15 19.76
C ALA A 26 8.56 -12.76 19.43
N ILE A 27 9.03 -12.58 18.21
CA ILE A 27 10.45 -12.82 17.89
C ILE A 27 11.22 -11.62 18.42
N VAL A 28 11.97 -11.82 19.50
CA VAL A 28 12.76 -10.78 20.15
C VAL A 28 14.18 -10.81 19.59
N ASP A 29 14.36 -10.29 18.38
CA ASP A 29 15.67 -10.12 17.77
C ASP A 29 15.72 -8.79 17.01
N LYS A 30 16.83 -8.05 17.15
CA LYS A 30 17.01 -6.73 16.50
C LYS A 30 17.11 -6.81 14.97
N SER A 31 17.45 -7.98 14.43
CA SER A 31 17.50 -8.19 12.98
C SER A 31 16.14 -8.56 12.40
N PHE A 32 15.15 -8.92 13.23
CA PHE A 32 13.83 -9.27 12.77
C PHE A 32 13.07 -8.04 12.27
N ILE A 33 12.72 -8.04 10.98
CA ILE A 33 11.96 -6.96 10.33
C ILE A 33 10.46 -7.19 10.58
N GLY A 34 10.00 -8.41 10.32
CA GLY A 34 8.58 -8.76 10.47
C GLY A 34 8.21 -10.09 9.84
N ASN A 35 6.93 -10.42 9.96
CA ASN A 35 6.31 -11.61 9.43
C ASN A 35 5.18 -11.25 8.47
N TRP A 36 5.22 -11.79 7.25
CA TRP A 36 4.11 -11.75 6.31
C TRP A 36 3.39 -13.09 6.33
N GLU A 37 2.07 -13.06 6.50
CA GLU A 37 1.24 -14.26 6.51
C GLU A 37 0.24 -14.22 5.35
N GLU A 38 0.19 -15.31 4.58
CA GLU A 38 -0.72 -15.44 3.45
C GLU A 38 -1.05 -16.91 3.20
N ASP A 39 -2.32 -17.24 3.01
CA ASP A 39 -2.83 -18.57 2.64
C ASP A 39 -2.30 -19.75 3.49
N GLY A 40 -2.05 -19.49 4.79
CA GLY A 40 -1.55 -20.51 5.72
C GLY A 40 -0.04 -20.70 5.67
N TYR A 41 0.68 -19.76 5.11
CA TYR A 41 2.13 -19.69 5.08
C TYR A 41 2.62 -18.44 5.78
N SER A 42 3.88 -18.48 6.26
CA SER A 42 4.59 -17.36 6.87
C SER A 42 5.91 -17.10 6.17
N PHE A 43 6.22 -15.82 5.97
CA PHE A 43 7.52 -15.36 5.49
C PHE A 43 8.15 -14.48 6.57
N LEU A 44 9.22 -14.96 7.20
CA LEU A 44 9.94 -14.23 8.24
C LEU A 44 11.11 -13.49 7.60
N PHE A 45 11.16 -12.18 7.80
CA PHE A 45 12.20 -11.31 7.25
C PHE A 45 13.18 -10.89 8.32
N PHE A 46 14.48 -11.03 8.05
CA PHE A 46 15.58 -10.64 8.92
C PHE A 46 16.65 -9.87 8.13
N LYS A 47 17.40 -8.99 8.84
CA LYS A 47 18.55 -8.24 8.30
C LYS A 47 19.86 -9.03 8.36
N ARG A 48 19.88 -10.22 8.93
CA ARG A 48 21.03 -11.15 9.02
C ARG A 48 20.54 -12.57 9.08
N SER A 49 21.43 -13.53 8.80
CA SER A 49 21.10 -14.95 8.95
C SER A 49 20.63 -15.26 10.37
N SER A 50 19.45 -15.84 10.49
CA SER A 50 18.76 -16.11 11.77
C SER A 50 18.16 -17.52 11.79
N LEU A 51 18.80 -18.48 11.11
CA LEU A 51 18.29 -19.86 11.00
C LEU A 51 18.04 -20.49 12.36
N GLN A 52 18.94 -20.29 13.32
CA GLN A 52 18.82 -20.84 14.66
C GLN A 52 17.53 -20.35 15.36
N ILE A 53 17.18 -19.06 15.20
CA ILE A 53 15.95 -18.49 15.76
C ILE A 53 14.71 -19.17 15.13
N VAL A 54 14.77 -19.44 13.83
CA VAL A 54 13.68 -20.09 13.11
C VAL A 54 13.52 -21.55 13.52
N GLU A 55 14.63 -22.27 13.73
CA GLU A 55 14.64 -23.64 14.23
C GLU A 55 14.07 -23.72 15.65
N GLU A 56 14.47 -22.81 16.53
CA GLU A 56 13.90 -22.72 17.89
C GLU A 56 12.39 -22.43 17.82
N LEU A 57 11.96 -21.50 16.98
CA LEU A 57 10.56 -21.17 16.77
C LEU A 57 9.74 -22.38 16.30
N THR A 58 10.23 -23.11 15.31
CA THR A 58 9.55 -24.30 14.78
C THR A 58 9.53 -25.46 15.78
N SER A 59 10.53 -25.57 16.65
CA SER A 59 10.54 -26.55 17.75
C SER A 59 9.49 -26.23 18.82
N GLN A 60 9.26 -24.96 19.11
CA GLN A 60 8.26 -24.49 20.07
C GLN A 60 6.84 -24.49 19.50
N GLN A 61 6.69 -24.42 18.18
CA GLN A 61 5.41 -24.40 17.47
C GLN A 61 5.35 -25.51 16.42
N PRO A 62 5.00 -26.77 16.79
CA PRO A 62 5.09 -27.94 15.88
C PRO A 62 4.21 -27.89 14.63
N HIS A 63 3.25 -26.97 14.56
CA HIS A 63 2.44 -26.72 13.36
C HIS A 63 3.19 -25.90 12.30
N LEU A 64 4.30 -25.24 12.68
CA LEU A 64 5.17 -24.54 11.75
C LEU A 64 6.20 -25.51 11.17
N LYS A 65 6.41 -25.42 9.88
CA LYS A 65 7.44 -26.20 9.18
C LYS A 65 8.24 -25.29 8.25
N LEU A 66 9.55 -25.18 8.49
CA LEU A 66 10.45 -24.51 7.55
C LEU A 66 10.46 -25.29 6.23
N LEU A 67 10.13 -24.61 5.14
CA LEU A 67 10.09 -25.15 3.79
C LEU A 67 11.35 -24.78 3.01
N ASP A 68 11.74 -23.50 3.10
CA ASP A 68 12.86 -22.96 2.36
C ASP A 68 13.42 -21.70 3.05
N ASN A 69 14.58 -21.24 2.62
CA ASN A 69 15.14 -19.95 3.00
C ASN A 69 15.84 -19.29 1.80
N PHE A 70 15.81 -17.96 1.77
CA PHE A 70 16.37 -17.16 0.68
C PHE A 70 17.24 -16.05 1.26
N GLN A 71 18.32 -15.72 0.57
CA GLN A 71 19.09 -14.51 0.79
C GLN A 71 19.11 -13.72 -0.50
N MET A 72 18.81 -12.43 -0.40
CA MET A 72 18.89 -11.49 -1.52
C MET A 72 19.15 -10.08 -1.00
N SER A 73 19.67 -9.20 -1.84
CA SER A 73 19.79 -7.80 -1.48
C SER A 73 18.41 -7.13 -1.39
N TYR A 74 18.32 -6.05 -0.62
CA TYR A 74 17.07 -5.26 -0.54
C TYR A 74 16.68 -4.70 -1.92
N GLU A 75 17.66 -4.32 -2.73
CA GLU A 75 17.44 -3.88 -4.10
C GLU A 75 16.81 -4.96 -4.98
N GLU A 76 17.28 -6.21 -4.88
CA GLU A 76 16.66 -7.35 -5.59
C GLU A 76 15.23 -7.59 -5.12
N TRP A 77 14.96 -7.50 -3.81
CA TRP A 77 13.61 -7.61 -3.27
C TRP A 77 12.66 -6.53 -3.81
N GLN A 78 13.14 -5.30 -3.94
CA GLN A 78 12.35 -4.18 -4.47
C GLN A 78 12.23 -4.17 -6.01
N GLY A 79 12.97 -5.03 -6.70
CA GLY A 79 13.02 -5.10 -8.16
C GLY A 79 13.84 -3.99 -8.80
N GLY A 80 14.75 -3.39 -8.06
CA GLY A 80 15.66 -2.33 -8.46
C GLY A 80 15.95 -1.32 -7.35
N PRO A 81 16.77 -0.30 -7.62
CA PRO A 81 17.13 0.71 -6.64
C PRO A 81 15.91 1.51 -6.18
N VAL A 82 15.82 1.75 -4.87
CA VAL A 82 14.74 2.55 -4.29
C VAL A 82 15.10 4.03 -4.41
N LEU A 83 14.56 4.66 -5.43
CA LEU A 83 14.83 6.04 -5.80
C LEU A 83 13.58 6.91 -5.62
N PRO A 84 13.72 8.24 -5.48
CA PRO A 84 12.58 9.15 -5.49
C PRO A 84 11.77 9.02 -6.79
N ILE A 85 10.47 9.02 -6.68
CA ILE A 85 9.56 8.98 -7.83
C ILE A 85 8.56 10.12 -7.77
N GLN A 86 8.14 10.62 -8.93
CA GLN A 86 7.09 11.63 -9.04
C GLN A 86 5.87 11.06 -9.77
N ILE A 87 4.69 11.36 -9.24
CA ILE A 87 3.38 10.99 -9.80
C ILE A 87 2.50 12.23 -9.73
N GLY A 88 2.40 12.97 -10.84
CA GLY A 88 1.77 14.28 -10.82
C GLY A 88 2.41 15.20 -9.79
N ARG A 89 1.64 15.67 -8.82
CA ARG A 89 2.11 16.56 -7.73
C ARG A 89 2.73 15.82 -6.55
N ILE A 90 2.55 14.51 -6.44
CA ILE A 90 3.13 13.72 -5.36
C ILE A 90 4.53 13.30 -5.73
N ARG A 91 5.48 13.53 -4.83
CA ARG A 91 6.84 13.01 -4.89
C ARG A 91 7.05 12.09 -3.69
N VAL A 92 7.36 10.82 -3.95
CA VAL A 92 7.65 9.81 -2.94
C VAL A 92 9.15 9.72 -2.79
N ILE A 93 9.66 9.86 -1.58
CA ILE A 93 11.09 9.97 -1.26
C ILE A 93 11.43 8.96 -0.19
N PRO A 94 12.39 8.05 -0.42
CA PRO A 94 12.92 7.19 0.62
C PRO A 94 13.56 8.01 1.76
N PRO A 95 13.38 7.63 3.05
CA PRO A 95 13.90 8.43 4.17
C PRO A 95 15.42 8.66 4.11
N TRP A 96 16.18 7.69 3.62
CA TRP A 96 17.65 7.78 3.49
C TRP A 96 18.10 8.72 2.37
N LEU A 97 17.19 9.19 1.52
CA LEU A 97 17.46 10.18 0.47
C LEU A 97 16.84 11.55 0.77
N GLU A 98 16.14 11.74 1.89
CA GLU A 98 15.43 12.99 2.21
C GLU A 98 16.34 14.23 2.20
N THR A 99 17.57 14.09 2.71
CA THR A 99 18.54 15.21 2.79
C THR A 99 19.44 15.33 1.55
N SER A 100 19.38 14.39 0.63
CA SER A 100 20.30 14.27 -0.52
C SER A 100 19.59 13.83 -1.80
N ILE A 101 18.44 14.45 -2.10
CA ILE A 101 17.69 14.14 -3.31
C ILE A 101 18.56 14.49 -4.53
N PRO A 102 18.88 13.54 -5.42
CA PRO A 102 19.62 13.82 -6.62
C PRO A 102 18.90 14.87 -7.47
N MET A 103 19.66 15.80 -8.11
CA MET A 103 19.08 16.93 -8.86
C MET A 103 18.11 16.51 -9.96
N GLU A 104 18.32 15.35 -10.54
CA GLU A 104 17.45 14.76 -11.57
C GLU A 104 16.03 14.41 -11.09
N TYR A 105 15.84 14.25 -9.75
CA TYR A 105 14.55 14.02 -9.11
C TYR A 105 13.94 15.29 -8.49
N LEU A 106 14.64 16.41 -8.58
CA LEU A 106 14.06 17.70 -8.21
C LEU A 106 13.16 18.16 -9.39
N PRO A 107 12.00 18.76 -9.11
CA PRO A 107 11.19 19.34 -10.16
C PRO A 107 12.05 20.37 -10.90
N GLU A 108 12.08 20.30 -12.24
CA GLU A 108 12.49 21.44 -13.05
C GLU A 108 11.71 22.65 -12.51
N GLU A 109 12.37 23.81 -12.37
CA GLU A 109 11.73 25.01 -11.83
C GLU A 109 10.39 25.19 -12.54
N SER A 110 9.33 24.83 -11.85
CA SER A 110 7.98 24.80 -12.41
C SER A 110 7.65 26.19 -12.92
N ASN A 111 7.28 26.28 -14.18
CA ASN A 111 6.73 27.48 -14.80
C ASN A 111 5.75 28.13 -13.83
N ARG A 112 5.86 29.46 -13.65
CA ARG A 112 5.05 30.27 -12.74
C ARG A 112 3.57 29.97 -12.95
N GLY A 113 2.98 29.12 -12.09
CA GLY A 113 1.57 28.71 -12.15
C GLY A 113 1.28 27.27 -11.76
N GLU A 114 2.26 26.36 -11.72
CA GLU A 114 2.03 24.99 -11.26
C GLU A 114 2.03 24.91 -9.73
N LYS A 115 1.08 24.17 -9.20
CA LYS A 115 1.00 23.93 -7.74
C LYS A 115 2.24 23.15 -7.29
N ARG A 116 2.90 23.64 -6.24
CA ARG A 116 4.12 23.05 -5.64
C ARG A 116 3.98 21.53 -5.43
N ALA A 117 5.06 20.78 -5.69
CA ALA A 117 5.14 19.36 -5.40
C ALA A 117 4.90 19.10 -3.90
N ILE A 118 4.32 17.94 -3.61
CA ILE A 118 3.98 17.48 -2.26
C ILE A 118 4.82 16.25 -1.97
N ASP A 119 5.71 16.37 -0.99
CA ASP A 119 6.61 15.29 -0.60
C ASP A 119 5.95 14.32 0.37
N ILE A 120 6.14 13.04 0.10
CA ILE A 120 5.81 11.93 0.99
C ILE A 120 7.10 11.17 1.28
N ILE A 121 7.52 11.18 2.53
CA ILE A 121 8.64 10.35 2.98
C ILE A 121 8.10 8.95 3.19
N LEU A 122 8.65 7.97 2.46
CA LEU A 122 8.15 6.61 2.47
C LEU A 122 9.28 5.60 2.60
N ASP A 123 9.30 4.87 3.71
CA ASP A 123 10.07 3.63 3.83
C ASP A 123 9.25 2.48 3.24
N PRO A 124 9.69 1.88 2.12
CA PRO A 124 8.97 0.76 1.53
C PRO A 124 8.92 -0.47 2.45
N GLY A 125 9.88 -0.64 3.34
CA GLY A 125 10.01 -1.87 4.12
C GLY A 125 10.11 -3.09 3.19
N VAL A 126 9.44 -4.16 3.60
CA VAL A 126 9.35 -5.39 2.78
C VAL A 126 7.90 -5.65 2.32
N VAL A 127 7.07 -4.61 2.27
CA VAL A 127 5.65 -4.70 1.90
C VAL A 127 5.37 -4.02 0.56
N PHE A 128 4.20 -4.29 -0.01
CA PHE A 128 3.76 -3.70 -1.28
C PHE A 128 3.32 -2.23 -1.13
N GLY A 129 3.41 -1.45 -2.21
CA GLY A 129 2.86 -0.08 -2.26
C GLY A 129 3.92 1.02 -2.29
N THR A 130 5.05 0.79 -2.95
CA THR A 130 6.17 1.77 -3.07
C THR A 130 5.88 2.94 -3.99
N GLY A 131 4.85 2.85 -4.83
CA GLY A 131 4.53 3.86 -5.85
C GLY A 131 5.11 3.56 -7.23
N THR A 132 6.04 2.62 -7.37
CA THR A 132 6.63 2.22 -8.65
C THR A 132 5.65 1.44 -9.53
N HIS A 133 4.78 0.64 -8.91
CA HIS A 133 3.82 -0.18 -9.63
C HIS A 133 2.76 0.67 -10.34
N PRO A 134 2.38 0.35 -11.60
CA PRO A 134 1.39 1.11 -12.37
C PRO A 134 0.07 1.34 -11.63
N THR A 135 -0.45 0.32 -10.94
CA THR A 135 -1.73 0.40 -10.24
C THR A 135 -1.71 1.39 -9.06
N THR A 136 -0.57 1.52 -8.37
CA THR A 136 -0.40 2.52 -7.31
C THR A 136 -0.34 3.93 -7.91
N ARG A 137 0.33 4.09 -9.06
CA ARG A 137 0.37 5.37 -9.80
C ARG A 137 -1.04 5.79 -10.22
N HIS A 138 -1.82 4.88 -10.81
CA HIS A 138 -3.23 5.13 -11.17
C HIS A 138 -4.07 5.57 -9.97
N CYS A 139 -3.90 4.95 -8.80
CA CYS A 139 -4.62 5.36 -7.59
C CYS A 139 -4.25 6.79 -7.17
N ILE A 140 -2.97 7.16 -7.19
CA ILE A 140 -2.52 8.51 -6.85
C ILE A 140 -3.08 9.54 -7.86
N GLU A 141 -3.09 9.22 -9.15
CA GLU A 141 -3.68 10.08 -10.19
C GLU A 141 -5.19 10.26 -9.97
N ALA A 142 -5.90 9.18 -9.63
CA ALA A 142 -7.32 9.22 -9.31
C ALA A 142 -7.62 10.09 -8.08
N ILE A 143 -6.81 9.98 -7.02
CA ILE A 143 -6.94 10.81 -5.81
C ILE A 143 -6.69 12.29 -6.18
N GLN A 144 -5.67 12.61 -6.96
CA GLN A 144 -5.38 13.98 -7.42
C GLN A 144 -6.53 14.55 -8.25
N MET A 145 -7.09 13.75 -9.16
CA MET A 145 -8.26 14.13 -9.96
C MET A 145 -9.46 14.46 -9.08
N LEU A 146 -9.80 13.61 -8.12
CA LEU A 146 -10.89 13.85 -7.18
C LEU A 146 -10.65 15.10 -6.33
N ALA A 147 -9.48 15.24 -5.72
CA ALA A 147 -9.13 16.36 -4.87
C ALA A 147 -9.12 17.71 -5.62
N SER A 148 -8.95 17.71 -6.93
CA SER A 148 -9.05 18.92 -7.77
C SER A 148 -10.49 19.32 -8.09
N ARG A 149 -11.43 18.36 -8.04
CA ARG A 149 -12.84 18.57 -8.47
C ARG A 149 -13.81 18.68 -7.33
N THR A 150 -13.51 18.08 -6.18
CA THR A 150 -14.44 18.02 -5.04
C THR A 150 -13.69 17.89 -3.71
N SER A 151 -14.32 18.33 -2.63
CA SER A 151 -13.80 18.11 -1.28
C SER A 151 -14.04 16.66 -0.85
N ILE A 152 -12.99 16.02 -0.37
CA ILE A 152 -13.00 14.69 0.22
C ILE A 152 -12.70 14.82 1.71
N GLY A 153 -13.63 14.45 2.57
CA GLY A 153 -13.46 14.51 4.03
C GLY A 153 -12.76 13.26 4.56
N THR A 154 -13.34 12.09 4.28
CA THR A 154 -12.91 10.82 4.85
C THR A 154 -12.56 9.81 3.78
N VAL A 155 -11.44 9.10 3.99
CA VAL A 155 -10.93 8.06 3.08
C VAL A 155 -10.77 6.76 3.84
N ILE A 156 -11.09 5.64 3.21
CA ILE A 156 -10.78 4.28 3.66
C ILE A 156 -9.87 3.65 2.60
N ASP A 157 -8.65 3.30 2.99
CA ASP A 157 -7.66 2.64 2.15
C ASP A 157 -7.57 1.17 2.55
N ILE A 158 -8.07 0.28 1.71
CA ILE A 158 -8.19 -1.16 1.95
C ILE A 158 -7.02 -1.88 1.28
N GLY A 159 -6.28 -2.67 2.07
CA GLY A 159 -5.02 -3.26 1.63
C GLY A 159 -3.95 -2.19 1.51
N THR A 160 -3.79 -1.40 2.57
CA THR A 160 -3.00 -0.16 2.55
C THR A 160 -1.50 -0.38 2.29
N GLY A 161 -0.96 -1.58 2.59
CA GLY A 161 0.45 -1.89 2.42
C GLY A 161 1.36 -0.91 3.16
N THR A 162 2.13 -0.12 2.42
CA THR A 162 3.01 0.93 2.98
C THR A 162 2.27 2.13 3.57
N GLY A 163 0.97 2.26 3.38
CA GLY A 163 0.19 3.45 3.76
C GLY A 163 0.22 4.58 2.75
N LEU A 164 0.91 4.43 1.63
CA LEU A 164 1.15 5.49 0.65
C LEU A 164 -0.14 6.17 0.16
N LEU A 165 -1.19 5.39 -0.18
CA LEU A 165 -2.41 5.94 -0.74
C LEU A 165 -3.21 6.75 0.30
N ALA A 166 -3.28 6.26 1.55
CA ALA A 166 -3.89 7.00 2.66
C ALA A 166 -3.14 8.30 2.97
N ILE A 167 -1.80 8.26 3.01
CA ILE A 167 -0.94 9.43 3.21
C ILE A 167 -1.12 10.42 2.05
N ALA A 168 -1.09 9.95 0.80
CA ALA A 168 -1.26 10.78 -0.38
C ALA A 168 -2.64 11.49 -0.37
N ALA A 169 -3.71 10.79 -0.01
CA ALA A 169 -5.04 11.36 0.09
C ALA A 169 -5.07 12.52 1.09
N VAL A 170 -4.50 12.35 2.28
CA VAL A 170 -4.48 13.42 3.30
C VAL A 170 -3.60 14.59 2.88
N LYS A 171 -2.43 14.33 2.31
CA LYS A 171 -1.55 15.40 1.78
C LYS A 171 -2.15 16.15 0.61
N LEU A 172 -3.07 15.54 -0.14
CA LEU A 172 -3.85 16.18 -1.21
C LEU A 172 -5.09 16.92 -0.72
N GLY A 173 -5.36 16.92 0.59
CA GLY A 173 -6.40 17.74 1.21
C GLY A 173 -7.58 16.97 1.81
N CYS A 174 -7.56 15.63 1.82
CA CYS A 174 -8.52 14.86 2.59
C CYS A 174 -8.32 15.11 4.09
N LYS A 175 -9.42 15.16 4.85
CA LYS A 175 -9.33 15.51 6.28
C LYS A 175 -8.77 14.37 7.12
N ARG A 176 -9.21 13.14 6.85
CA ARG A 176 -8.84 11.93 7.60
C ARG A 176 -8.80 10.71 6.70
N ALA A 177 -7.92 9.76 7.02
CA ALA A 177 -7.86 8.47 6.36
C ALA A 177 -7.79 7.32 7.37
N LEU A 178 -8.42 6.20 7.03
CA LEU A 178 -8.31 4.92 7.71
C LEU A 178 -7.55 3.98 6.78
N ALA A 179 -6.35 3.59 7.18
CA ALA A 179 -5.46 2.71 6.46
C ALA A 179 -5.57 1.29 7.02
N ILE A 180 -6.11 0.35 6.25
CA ILE A 180 -6.47 -0.98 6.75
C ILE A 180 -5.69 -2.03 6.01
N ASP A 181 -5.10 -2.96 6.75
CA ASP A 181 -4.52 -4.16 6.18
C ASP A 181 -4.83 -5.38 7.07
N LEU A 182 -4.93 -6.53 6.45
CA LEU A 182 -5.05 -7.80 7.16
C LEU A 182 -3.71 -8.19 7.80
N ASN A 183 -2.62 -7.84 7.12
CA ASN A 183 -1.28 -8.21 7.51
C ASN A 183 -0.70 -7.23 8.53
N ARG A 184 -0.27 -7.77 9.69
CA ARG A 184 0.31 -6.97 10.77
C ARG A 184 1.57 -6.21 10.34
N LEU A 185 2.40 -6.79 9.47
CA LEU A 185 3.62 -6.14 8.97
C LEU A 185 3.27 -4.90 8.13
N ALA A 186 2.27 -5.00 7.27
CA ALA A 186 1.77 -3.87 6.50
C ALA A 186 1.26 -2.74 7.41
N VAL A 187 0.46 -3.07 8.42
CA VAL A 187 -0.04 -2.08 9.40
C VAL A 187 1.08 -1.40 10.16
N LYS A 188 2.12 -2.15 10.57
CA LYS A 188 3.32 -1.60 11.22
C LYS A 188 4.04 -0.64 10.26
N THR A 189 4.33 -1.07 9.04
CA THR A 189 5.00 -0.24 8.02
C THR A 189 4.20 1.03 7.69
N ALA A 190 2.87 0.90 7.52
CA ALA A 190 2.00 2.06 7.33
C ALA A 190 2.06 3.02 8.52
N GLY A 191 2.05 2.52 9.76
CA GLY A 191 2.18 3.33 10.96
C GLY A 191 3.51 4.09 11.03
N GLU A 192 4.62 3.45 10.69
CA GLU A 192 5.95 4.07 10.62
C GLU A 192 5.98 5.16 9.54
N ASN A 193 5.40 4.92 8.36
CA ASN A 193 5.30 5.92 7.29
C ASN A 193 4.37 7.09 7.64
N ILE A 194 3.27 6.84 8.35
CA ILE A 194 2.40 7.90 8.87
C ILE A 194 3.19 8.82 9.82
N HIS A 195 3.98 8.23 10.70
CA HIS A 195 4.85 8.95 11.64
C HIS A 195 5.92 9.78 10.91
N LEU A 196 6.62 9.22 9.92
CA LEU A 196 7.58 9.94 9.08
C LEU A 196 6.97 11.19 8.42
N ASN A 197 5.68 11.14 8.10
CA ASN A 197 4.95 12.25 7.49
C ASN A 197 4.23 13.16 8.49
N ARG A 198 4.30 12.89 9.80
CA ARG A 198 3.65 13.65 10.89
C ARG A 198 2.13 13.75 10.69
N LEU A 199 1.50 12.60 10.41
CA LEU A 199 0.06 12.53 10.09
C LEU A 199 -0.73 11.65 11.07
N GLU A 200 -0.21 11.37 12.26
CA GLU A 200 -0.82 10.49 13.27
C GLU A 200 -2.18 11.01 13.75
N ASP A 201 -2.41 12.31 13.67
CA ASP A 201 -3.69 12.96 13.98
C ASP A 201 -4.74 12.85 12.87
N LYS A 202 -4.34 12.42 11.65
CA LYS A 202 -5.18 12.39 10.45
C LYS A 202 -5.30 11.02 9.81
N VAL A 203 -4.31 10.16 9.96
CA VAL A 203 -4.27 8.81 9.37
C VAL A 203 -4.14 7.78 10.47
N LEU A 204 -5.09 6.85 10.54
CA LEU A 204 -5.07 5.74 11.49
C LEU A 204 -4.80 4.44 10.74
N ALA A 205 -3.70 3.74 11.07
CA ALA A 205 -3.43 2.38 10.59
C ALA A 205 -4.08 1.35 11.49
N VAL A 206 -4.83 0.40 10.90
CA VAL A 206 -5.61 -0.59 11.63
C VAL A 206 -5.42 -1.98 11.02
N GLN A 207 -5.12 -2.96 11.86
CA GLN A 207 -5.17 -4.36 11.43
C GLN A 207 -6.60 -4.87 11.42
N GLY A 208 -7.05 -5.34 10.25
CA GLY A 208 -8.39 -5.89 10.15
C GLY A 208 -8.78 -6.35 8.76
N SER A 209 -9.82 -7.19 8.72
CA SER A 209 -10.40 -7.62 7.44
C SER A 209 -11.19 -6.48 6.80
N ALA A 210 -10.97 -6.25 5.53
CA ALA A 210 -11.67 -5.28 4.71
C ALA A 210 -13.21 -5.37 4.81
N ASP A 211 -13.73 -6.57 4.99
CA ASP A 211 -15.17 -6.84 5.14
C ASP A 211 -15.83 -6.10 6.31
N LYS A 212 -15.06 -5.74 7.33
CA LYS A 212 -15.57 -5.01 8.52
C LYS A 212 -15.58 -3.50 8.34
N PHE A 213 -14.91 -2.98 7.33
CA PHE A 213 -14.67 -1.54 7.18
C PHE A 213 -15.22 -0.95 5.89
N VAL A 214 -15.44 -1.75 4.84
CA VAL A 214 -15.85 -1.26 3.51
C VAL A 214 -17.20 -0.55 3.52
N ASP A 215 -18.08 -0.89 4.47
CA ASP A 215 -19.42 -0.30 4.60
C ASP A 215 -19.46 0.92 5.54
N LEU A 216 -18.32 1.30 6.15
CA LEU A 216 -18.27 2.49 6.98
C LEU A 216 -18.51 3.77 6.14
N PRO A 217 -19.22 4.76 6.70
CA PRO A 217 -19.44 6.02 6.03
C PRO A 217 -18.13 6.72 5.69
N SER A 218 -17.91 6.96 4.40
CA SER A 218 -16.70 7.63 3.90
C SER A 218 -17.02 8.40 2.60
N ASP A 219 -16.14 9.34 2.23
CA ASP A 219 -16.24 9.99 0.94
C ASP A 219 -15.58 9.16 -0.16
N LEU A 220 -14.51 8.45 0.19
CA LEU A 220 -13.73 7.66 -0.76
C LEU A 220 -13.30 6.34 -0.14
N VAL A 221 -13.53 5.24 -0.85
CA VAL A 221 -12.89 3.94 -0.61
C VAL A 221 -11.85 3.71 -1.71
N ILE A 222 -10.62 3.41 -1.31
CA ILE A 222 -9.53 2.98 -2.19
C ILE A 222 -9.30 1.49 -1.95
N SER A 223 -9.16 0.73 -3.03
CA SER A 223 -8.95 -0.71 -2.97
C SER A 223 -8.00 -1.12 -4.10
N ASN A 224 -6.69 -1.17 -3.78
CA ASN A 224 -5.64 -1.66 -4.68
C ASN A 224 -5.23 -3.07 -4.24
N ILE A 225 -6.09 -4.06 -4.50
CA ILE A 225 -5.99 -5.42 -3.96
C ILE A 225 -6.33 -6.47 -5.02
N HIS A 226 -6.09 -7.74 -4.69
CA HIS A 226 -6.48 -8.86 -5.53
C HIS A 226 -7.97 -8.87 -5.88
N TYR A 227 -8.28 -9.20 -7.13
CA TYR A 227 -9.63 -9.24 -7.68
C TYR A 227 -10.62 -10.08 -6.84
N ASP A 228 -10.19 -11.24 -6.31
CA ASP A 228 -11.09 -12.12 -5.56
C ASP A 228 -11.53 -11.50 -4.23
N VAL A 229 -10.67 -10.71 -3.58
CA VAL A 229 -11.05 -9.93 -2.39
C VAL A 229 -12.00 -8.81 -2.81
N MET A 230 -11.65 -8.05 -3.84
CA MET A 230 -12.47 -6.96 -4.39
C MET A 230 -13.89 -7.43 -4.74
N LYS A 231 -14.03 -8.56 -5.42
CA LYS A 231 -15.32 -9.17 -5.78
C LYS A 231 -16.20 -9.46 -4.57
N ARG A 232 -15.62 -9.86 -3.44
CA ARG A 232 -16.36 -10.08 -2.19
C ARG A 232 -16.82 -8.78 -1.55
N LEU A 233 -16.01 -7.71 -1.64
CA LEU A 233 -16.29 -6.42 -1.02
C LEU A 233 -17.38 -5.65 -1.76
N PHE A 234 -17.40 -5.70 -3.09
CA PHE A 234 -18.30 -4.93 -3.94
C PHE A 234 -19.44 -5.81 -4.49
N ARG A 235 -20.13 -6.50 -3.59
CA ARG A 235 -21.30 -7.33 -3.94
C ARG A 235 -22.59 -6.49 -3.95
N ARG A 236 -23.59 -6.96 -4.71
CA ARG A 236 -24.90 -6.30 -4.87
C ARG A 236 -25.67 -6.18 -3.56
N ASP A 237 -25.48 -7.12 -2.63
CA ASP A 237 -26.16 -7.16 -1.33
C ASP A 237 -25.48 -6.29 -0.27
N ARG A 238 -24.39 -5.60 -0.61
CA ARG A 238 -23.71 -4.65 0.28
C ARG A 238 -24.13 -3.22 -0.01
N ASN A 239 -24.34 -2.49 1.06
CA ASN A 239 -24.66 -1.05 0.98
C ASN A 239 -23.37 -0.24 1.16
N LEU A 240 -22.64 -0.02 0.07
CA LEU A 240 -21.50 0.87 0.07
C LEU A 240 -21.93 2.29 0.45
N SER A 241 -21.47 2.74 1.61
CA SER A 241 -21.74 4.10 2.11
C SER A 241 -20.76 5.15 1.55
N ALA A 242 -19.75 4.73 0.81
CA ALA A 242 -18.78 5.62 0.18
C ALA A 242 -19.40 6.41 -0.97
N ARG A 243 -18.96 7.65 -1.15
CA ARG A 243 -19.38 8.52 -2.28
C ARG A 243 -18.61 8.19 -3.57
N TYR A 244 -17.33 7.85 -3.45
CA TYR A 244 -16.46 7.45 -4.55
C TYR A 244 -15.71 6.16 -4.21
N VAL A 245 -15.31 5.44 -5.25
CA VAL A 245 -14.47 4.24 -5.14
C VAL A 245 -13.34 4.30 -6.14
N ILE A 246 -12.14 3.90 -5.72
CA ILE A 246 -11.00 3.60 -6.59
C ILE A 246 -10.75 2.10 -6.49
N LEU A 247 -10.90 1.38 -7.61
CA LEU A 247 -10.65 -0.05 -7.70
C LEU A 247 -9.43 -0.28 -8.60
N SER A 248 -8.42 -0.95 -8.07
CA SER A 248 -7.12 -1.09 -8.72
C SER A 248 -6.47 -2.45 -8.41
N GLY A 249 -5.32 -2.75 -9.02
CA GLY A 249 -4.68 -4.05 -8.87
C GLY A 249 -5.25 -5.12 -9.81
N LEU A 250 -5.84 -4.72 -10.92
CA LEU A 250 -6.62 -5.58 -11.80
C LEU A 250 -5.86 -5.90 -13.07
N LEU A 251 -5.84 -7.17 -13.44
CA LEU A 251 -5.35 -7.65 -14.74
C LEU A 251 -6.40 -7.45 -15.84
N ARG A 252 -5.96 -7.43 -17.09
CA ARG A 252 -6.83 -7.36 -18.28
C ARG A 252 -7.97 -8.38 -18.24
N SER A 253 -7.68 -9.62 -17.87
CA SER A 253 -8.68 -10.71 -17.78
C SER A 253 -9.77 -10.46 -16.73
N GLN A 254 -9.52 -9.55 -15.78
CA GLN A 254 -10.41 -9.16 -14.70
C GLN A 254 -11.18 -7.86 -15.01
N ALA A 255 -10.67 -7.02 -15.91
CA ALA A 255 -11.22 -5.72 -16.26
C ALA A 255 -12.71 -5.80 -16.67
N THR A 256 -13.05 -6.66 -17.63
CA THR A 256 -14.45 -6.87 -18.08
C THR A 256 -15.36 -7.32 -16.93
N LYS A 257 -14.84 -8.17 -16.03
CA LYS A 257 -15.60 -8.66 -14.87
C LYS A 257 -15.87 -7.55 -13.88
N VAL A 258 -14.89 -6.66 -13.64
CA VAL A 258 -15.04 -5.50 -12.77
C VAL A 258 -16.00 -4.49 -13.37
N GLU A 259 -15.93 -4.21 -14.65
CA GLU A 259 -16.90 -3.33 -15.32
C GLU A 259 -18.34 -3.87 -15.25
N ALA A 260 -18.52 -5.18 -15.35
CA ALA A 260 -19.83 -5.81 -15.11
C ALA A 260 -20.27 -5.66 -13.64
N LEU A 261 -19.35 -5.86 -12.69
CA LEU A 261 -19.60 -5.68 -11.25
C LEU A 261 -20.02 -4.25 -10.94
N LEU A 262 -19.30 -3.24 -11.44
CA LEU A 262 -19.64 -1.83 -11.26
C LEU A 262 -21.06 -1.51 -11.71
N ARG A 263 -21.46 -2.03 -12.89
CA ARG A 263 -22.84 -1.89 -13.39
C ARG A 263 -23.86 -2.57 -12.48
N GLN A 264 -23.56 -3.79 -11.97
CA GLN A 264 -24.47 -4.52 -11.07
C GLN A 264 -24.73 -3.80 -9.75
N VAL A 265 -23.73 -3.11 -9.21
CA VAL A 265 -23.84 -2.33 -7.97
C VAL A 265 -24.17 -0.85 -8.24
N SER A 266 -24.57 -0.51 -9.47
CA SER A 266 -24.97 0.85 -9.89
C SER A 266 -23.90 1.91 -9.66
N ILE A 267 -22.63 1.57 -9.71
CA ILE A 267 -21.51 2.52 -9.64
C ILE A 267 -21.30 3.10 -11.03
N THR A 268 -21.38 4.43 -11.13
CA THR A 268 -21.10 5.16 -12.37
C THR A 268 -19.61 5.28 -12.56
N LEU A 269 -19.07 4.74 -13.64
CA LEU A 269 -17.67 4.89 -14.02
C LEU A 269 -17.38 6.34 -14.40
N LEU A 270 -16.40 6.95 -13.73
CA LEU A 270 -15.95 8.32 -13.99
C LEU A 270 -14.67 8.35 -14.82
N GLU A 271 -13.74 7.42 -14.55
CA GLU A 271 -12.45 7.35 -15.22
C GLU A 271 -11.90 5.92 -15.20
N LYS A 272 -11.07 5.58 -16.17
CA LYS A 272 -10.39 4.31 -16.32
C LYS A 272 -8.94 4.55 -16.71
N TRP A 273 -8.03 3.90 -16.00
CA TRP A 273 -6.60 3.87 -16.31
C TRP A 273 -6.20 2.49 -16.82
N GLU A 274 -5.25 2.49 -17.74
CA GLU A 274 -4.67 1.29 -18.31
C GLU A 274 -3.17 1.48 -18.52
N THR A 275 -2.38 0.47 -18.21
CA THR A 275 -0.94 0.45 -18.52
C THR A 275 -0.57 -0.85 -19.21
N ASN A 276 0.02 -0.73 -20.41
CA ASN A 276 0.57 -1.82 -21.24
C ASN A 276 -0.45 -2.97 -21.49
N ASP A 277 -1.72 -2.64 -21.59
CA ASP A 277 -2.81 -3.61 -21.79
C ASP A 277 -2.83 -4.74 -20.72
N THR A 278 -2.20 -4.49 -19.60
CA THR A 278 -2.01 -5.46 -18.50
C THR A 278 -2.73 -5.03 -17.23
N TRP A 279 -2.53 -3.79 -16.78
CA TRP A 279 -3.00 -3.29 -15.52
C TRP A 279 -4.11 -2.26 -15.67
N TYR A 280 -5.19 -2.46 -14.92
CA TYR A 280 -6.40 -1.65 -14.99
C TYR A 280 -6.77 -1.09 -13.63
N SER A 281 -7.29 0.15 -13.64
CA SER A 281 -7.82 0.83 -12.47
C SER A 281 -9.03 1.64 -12.85
N TYR A 282 -9.96 1.81 -11.91
CA TYR A 282 -11.24 2.46 -12.13
C TYR A 282 -11.54 3.45 -11.03
N LEU A 283 -12.04 4.63 -11.39
CA LEU A 283 -12.67 5.57 -10.50
C LEU A 283 -14.17 5.57 -10.76
N GLY A 284 -14.95 5.31 -9.73
CA GLY A 284 -16.41 5.28 -9.80
C GLY A 284 -17.08 6.17 -8.77
N LYS A 285 -18.31 6.61 -9.09
CA LYS A 285 -19.23 7.29 -8.17
C LYS A 285 -20.36 6.35 -7.80
N THR A 286 -20.60 6.18 -6.50
CA THR A 286 -21.67 5.32 -6.00
C THR A 286 -23.03 6.00 -6.08
N PRO A 287 -24.15 5.25 -6.13
CA PRO A 287 -25.49 5.83 -6.15
C PRO A 287 -25.85 6.50 -4.83
N ASN A 288 -25.28 6.07 -3.72
CA ASN A 288 -25.59 6.55 -2.36
C ASN A 288 -24.70 7.71 -1.91
N GLY A 289 -23.83 8.22 -2.79
CA GLY A 289 -23.01 9.37 -2.48
C GLY A 289 -23.85 10.57 -2.04
N ARG A 290 -23.86 10.86 -0.73
CA ARG A 290 -24.53 12.06 -0.19
C ARG A 290 -24.06 13.29 -0.95
N GLN A 291 -24.99 14.11 -1.40
CA GLN A 291 -24.74 15.43 -1.96
C GLN A 291 -24.06 16.33 -0.95
#